data_3f2bacc3c639e233e9e627e133a6300e
#
_entry.id   3f2bacc3c639e233e9e627e133a6300e
#
_cell.length_a   1.000
_cell.length_b   1.000
_cell.length_c   1.000
_cell.angle_alpha   90.00
_cell.angle_beta   90.00
_cell.angle_gamma   90.00
#
_symmetry.space_group_name_H-M   'P 1'
#
loop_
_entity.id
_entity.type
_entity.pdbx_description
1 polymer ?
#
loop_
_entity_poly.entity_id
_entity_poly.type
_entity_poly.pdbx_seq_one_letter_code
_entity_poly.pdbx_strand_id
1 'polypeptide(L)' 'MIHKTVLLPVEKAAKIQNTANDFNCTVLNIAVAGQDTARVSVSGDDDDMKALFESIGETLE' A
#
# COMPACT_ATOMS: atom_id res chain seq x y z
N MET A 1 -10.42 11.82 -0.51
CA MET A 1 -9.82 10.58 0.06
C MET A 1 -10.40 9.37 -0.64
N ILE A 2 -9.56 8.46 -1.08
CA ILE A 2 -9.98 7.25 -1.76
C ILE A 2 -9.45 6.03 -1.03
N HIS A 3 -10.09 4.88 -1.28
CA HIS A 3 -9.65 3.60 -0.73
C HIS A 3 -9.23 2.72 -1.88
N LYS A 4 -8.07 2.09 -1.75
CA LYS A 4 -7.56 1.14 -2.74
C LYS A 4 -7.15 -0.14 -2.05
N THR A 5 -7.45 -1.26 -2.70
CA THR A 5 -6.98 -2.57 -2.25
C THR A 5 -6.07 -3.13 -3.34
N VAL A 6 -4.86 -3.48 -2.97
CA VAL A 6 -3.85 -3.96 -3.91
C VAL A 6 -3.22 -5.24 -3.40
N LEU A 7 -2.67 -6.03 -4.32
CA LEU A 7 -1.90 -7.21 -3.99
C LEU A 7 -0.43 -6.87 -4.10
N LEU A 8 0.31 -7.08 -3.02
CA LEU A 8 1.73 -6.79 -2.95
C LEU A 8 2.49 -7.98 -2.40
N PRO A 9 3.76 -8.16 -2.78
CA PRO A 9 4.61 -9.11 -2.07
C PRO A 9 4.65 -8.76 -0.58
N VAL A 10 4.76 -9.77 0.26
CA VAL A 10 4.76 -9.57 1.72
C VAL A 10 5.83 -8.56 2.14
N GLU A 11 7.00 -8.58 1.51
CA GLU A 11 8.06 -7.63 1.81
C GLU A 11 7.62 -6.18 1.58
N LYS A 12 6.92 -5.94 0.48
CA LYS A 12 6.44 -4.59 0.16
C LYS A 12 5.25 -4.19 1.03
N ALA A 13 4.42 -5.16 1.40
CA ALA A 13 3.32 -4.89 2.32
C ALA A 13 3.86 -4.40 3.68
N ALA A 14 4.94 -5.00 4.16
CA ALA A 14 5.57 -4.53 5.39
C ALA A 14 6.15 -3.13 5.24
N LYS A 15 6.76 -2.83 4.10
CA LYS A 15 7.31 -1.50 3.84
C LYS A 15 6.21 -0.45 3.78
N ILE A 16 5.10 -0.74 3.12
CA ILE A 16 4.03 0.23 2.96
C ILE A 16 3.42 0.59 4.31
N GLN A 17 3.38 -0.36 5.23
CA GLN A 17 2.86 -0.12 6.56
C GLN A 17 3.66 0.96 7.30
N ASN A 18 4.99 0.96 7.11
CA ASN A 18 5.86 1.95 7.74
C ASN A 18 5.93 3.26 6.95
N THR A 19 5.78 3.19 5.63
CA THR A 19 5.98 4.33 4.74
C THR A 19 4.71 5.17 4.56
N ALA A 20 3.54 4.56 4.75
CA ALA A 20 2.27 5.21 4.47
C ALA A 20 2.12 6.55 5.22
N ASN A 21 2.56 6.61 6.47
CA ASN A 21 2.47 7.85 7.25
C ASN A 21 3.27 9.00 6.64
N ASP A 22 4.37 8.70 5.98
CA ASP A 22 5.22 9.70 5.35
C ASP A 22 4.55 10.35 4.14
N PHE A 23 3.54 9.69 3.59
CA PHE A 23 2.81 10.15 2.41
C PHE A 23 1.35 10.48 2.73
N ASN A 24 1.02 10.69 4.00
CA ASN A 24 -0.35 11.02 4.45
C ASN A 24 -1.37 9.95 4.05
N CYS A 25 -0.95 8.71 3.98
CA CYS A 25 -1.82 7.58 3.71
C CYS A 25 -2.00 6.73 4.95
N THR A 26 -3.11 6.00 5.02
CA THR A 26 -3.41 5.11 6.13
C THR A 26 -3.59 3.70 5.61
N VAL A 27 -2.86 2.76 6.18
CA VAL A 27 -3.09 1.34 5.89
C VAL A 27 -4.24 0.87 6.77
N LEU A 28 -5.33 0.46 6.13
CA LEU A 28 -6.55 0.05 6.83
C LEU A 28 -6.49 -1.41 7.23
N ASN A 29 -5.91 -2.25 6.37
CA ASN A 29 -5.87 -3.68 6.62
C ASN A 29 -4.81 -4.34 5.76
N ILE A 30 -4.18 -5.38 6.29
CA ILE A 30 -3.26 -6.23 5.55
C ILE A 30 -3.65 -7.67 5.84
N ALA A 31 -3.91 -8.43 4.78
CA ALA A 31 -4.28 -9.84 4.91
C ALA A 31 -3.43 -10.68 3.95
N VAL A 32 -2.98 -11.82 4.41
CA VAL A 32 -2.25 -12.76 3.55
C VAL A 32 -3.19 -13.32 2.50
N ALA A 33 -2.81 -13.19 1.21
CA ALA A 33 -3.64 -13.62 0.10
C ALA A 33 -3.00 -14.76 -0.71
N GLY A 34 -1.79 -15.18 -0.34
CA GLY A 34 -1.06 -16.25 -1.01
C GLY A 34 0.21 -16.53 -0.26
N GLN A 35 1.12 -17.31 -0.85
CA GLN A 35 2.35 -17.70 -0.15
C GLN A 35 3.25 -16.51 0.15
N ASP A 36 3.42 -15.63 -0.84
CA ASP A 36 4.31 -14.48 -0.69
C ASP A 36 3.58 -13.17 -1.01
N THR A 37 2.26 -13.19 -0.99
CA THR A 37 1.46 -12.05 -1.40
C THR A 37 0.50 -11.66 -0.28
N ALA A 38 0.34 -10.37 -0.08
CA ALA A 38 -0.62 -9.83 0.87
C ALA A 38 -1.56 -8.87 0.17
N ARG A 39 -2.80 -8.85 0.62
CA ARG A 39 -3.79 -7.88 0.18
C ARG A 39 -3.75 -6.71 1.14
N VAL A 40 -3.46 -5.54 0.61
CA VAL A 40 -3.30 -4.33 1.41
C VAL A 40 -4.39 -3.33 1.04
N SER A 41 -5.12 -2.85 2.03
CA SER A 41 -6.11 -1.80 1.85
C SER A 41 -5.53 -0.49 2.37
N VAL A 42 -5.50 0.52 1.52
CA VAL A 42 -4.90 1.82 1.84
C VAL A 42 -5.90 2.92 1.56
N SER A 43 -5.89 3.94 2.39
CA SER A 43 -6.73 5.12 2.25
C SER A 43 -5.86 6.36 2.18
N GLY A 44 -6.22 7.30 1.32
CA GLY A 44 -5.50 8.56 1.16
C GLY A 44 -5.91 9.27 -0.11
N ASP A 45 -5.24 10.39 -0.40
CA ASP A 45 -5.45 11.10 -1.64
C ASP A 45 -4.74 10.37 -2.78
N ASP A 46 -5.27 10.53 -4.00
CA ASP A 46 -4.76 9.84 -5.17
C ASP A 46 -3.28 10.14 -5.40
N ASP A 47 -2.89 11.40 -5.33
CA ASP A 47 -1.50 11.80 -5.53
C ASP A 47 -0.58 11.24 -4.46
N ASP A 48 -1.05 11.22 -3.22
CA ASP A 48 -0.28 10.68 -2.10
C ASP A 48 -0.10 9.18 -2.24
N MET A 49 -1.13 8.47 -2.69
CA MET A 49 -1.04 7.04 -2.93
C MET A 49 -0.08 6.72 -4.05
N LYS A 50 -0.10 7.50 -5.13
CA LYS A 50 0.85 7.29 -6.24
C LYS A 50 2.27 7.44 -5.76
N ALA A 51 2.56 8.48 -4.99
CA ALA A 51 3.89 8.69 -4.43
C ALA A 51 4.29 7.55 -3.51
N LEU A 52 3.37 7.08 -2.67
CA LEU A 52 3.62 5.98 -1.76
C LEU A 52 4.01 4.71 -2.52
N PHE A 53 3.21 4.32 -3.52
CA PHE A 53 3.49 3.10 -4.26
C PHE A 53 4.77 3.20 -5.08
N GLU A 54 5.06 4.38 -5.65
CA GLU A 54 6.32 4.58 -6.35
C GLU A 54 7.52 4.43 -5.42
N SER A 55 7.40 4.87 -4.18
CA SER A 55 8.51 4.80 -3.23
C SER A 55 8.86 3.37 -2.87
N ILE A 56 7.92 2.45 -2.97
CA ILE A 56 8.18 1.03 -2.69
C ILE A 56 8.41 0.22 -3.98
N GLY A 57 8.49 0.90 -5.12
CA GLY A 57 8.78 0.24 -6.39
C GLY A 57 7.58 -0.42 -7.05
N GLU A 58 6.37 -0.02 -6.71
CA GLU A 58 5.14 -0.53 -7.33
C GLU A 58 4.47 0.55 -8.14
N THR A 59 3.67 0.12 -9.11
CA THR A 59 2.88 1.04 -9.92
C THR A 59 1.41 0.94 -9.51
N LEU A 60 0.82 2.07 -9.20
CA LEU A 60 -0.59 2.14 -8.89
C LEU A 60 -1.38 2.31 -10.19
N GLU A 61 -2.27 1.38 -10.44
CA GLU A 61 -3.18 1.45 -11.59
C GLU A 61 -4.54 2.00 -11.21
#